data_5c36f09dc697293c328c7894849bdd57
#
_entry.id   5c36f09dc697293c328c7894849bdd57
#
_cell.length_a   1.000
_cell.length_b   1.000
_cell.length_c   1.000
_cell.angle_alpha   90.00
_cell.angle_beta   90.00
_cell.angle_gamma   90.00
#
_symmetry.space_group_name_H-M   'P 1'
#
loop_
_entity.id
_entity.type
_entity.pdbx_description
1 polymer ?
#
loop_
_entity_poly.entity_id
_entity_poly.type
_entity_poly.pdbx_seq_one_letter_code
_entity_poly.pdbx_strand_id
1 'polypeptide(L)'
;MRCNTKELQKNRNLNKIIIAGLVIVAIICRILGKVSSRYIYIIAGVLRTLIYIGLYIGWGISINKRVVQKAAKNTLLFISGLMIFWFIVRSIKYFFAMDVNVERYSWYSYYLPMLFIPQAAVQMAVLLGQPEEYTLPKWSKLLYIPTTLCSLLVLTNDFHQLVFSFSAGEVWTDKGYSYAWGYYIVLLWDVICAVSAFVLMVYKCRSSRRKKYLPIIGICISIIYAIIYASGAEWMQVIGGDITAALCLMFMCIFESCLHCGLIQTNTGYEQLFEVCTMGAQITDQDYHVIYTSANAMKLSEMVMREAEKEEVRIDKKTMIKNRPIQGGHILWQEDIEDIMMLLDRLEENRKTIEESNCLEQENYQTKAKIYMLREKNRLYDKLQTERSCIRERPSRFHGCL
;
A
#
# COMPACT_ATOMS: atom_id res chain seq x y z
N MET A 1 4.55 25.19 9.36
CA MET A 1 4.32 23.85 8.79
C MET A 1 5.06 23.54 7.49
N ARG A 2 5.26 24.47 6.55
CA ARG A 2 6.21 24.29 5.42
C ARG A 2 7.66 23.91 5.84
N CYS A 3 8.01 24.09 7.12
CA CYS A 3 9.33 23.73 7.64
C CYS A 3 9.50 22.22 7.83
N ASN A 4 8.45 21.51 8.24
CA ASN A 4 8.50 20.07 8.56
C ASN A 4 8.57 19.18 7.30
N THR A 5 7.85 19.54 6.23
CA THR A 5 7.90 18.81 4.96
C THR A 5 9.25 18.94 4.24
N LYS A 6 9.88 20.12 4.31
CA LYS A 6 11.24 20.33 3.78
C LYS A 6 12.28 19.53 4.58
N GLU A 7 12.12 19.41 5.87
CA GLU A 7 13.01 18.67 6.75
C GLU A 7 12.90 17.15 6.52
N LEU A 8 11.69 16.63 6.38
CA LEU A 8 11.43 15.22 6.02
C LEU A 8 11.95 14.87 4.62
N GLN A 9 11.78 15.76 3.65
CA GLN A 9 12.33 15.61 2.30
C GLN A 9 13.85 15.67 2.30
N LYS A 10 14.45 16.53 3.12
CA LYS A 10 15.88 16.64 3.36
C LYS A 10 16.42 15.36 3.98
N ASN A 11 15.77 14.81 5.01
CA ASN A 11 16.16 13.56 5.66
C ASN A 11 16.06 12.36 4.70
N ARG A 12 15.02 12.30 3.85
CA ARG A 12 14.86 11.26 2.84
C ARG A 12 15.98 11.32 1.77
N ASN A 13 16.36 12.51 1.34
CA ASN A 13 17.47 12.70 0.41
C ASN A 13 18.82 12.38 1.07
N LEU A 14 19.00 12.74 2.32
CA LEU A 14 20.19 12.39 3.10
C LEU A 14 20.36 10.87 3.21
N ASN A 15 19.29 10.13 3.50
CA ASN A 15 19.33 8.67 3.56
C ASN A 15 19.75 8.04 2.21
N LYS A 16 19.27 8.58 1.08
CA LYS A 16 19.68 8.11 -0.25
C LYS A 16 21.18 8.37 -0.51
N ILE A 17 21.69 9.52 -0.10
CA ILE A 17 23.10 9.88 -0.23
C ILE A 17 23.96 8.96 0.64
N ILE A 18 23.53 8.67 1.87
CA ILE A 18 24.23 7.74 2.77
C ILE A 18 24.30 6.34 2.16
N ILE A 19 23.19 5.81 1.64
CA ILE A 19 23.14 4.50 0.99
C ILE A 19 24.09 4.46 -0.21
N ALA A 20 24.05 5.47 -1.08
CA ALA A 20 24.96 5.56 -2.23
C ALA A 20 26.42 5.64 -1.78
N GLY A 21 26.72 6.42 -0.74
CA GLY A 21 28.07 6.50 -0.15
C GLY A 21 28.56 5.16 0.39
N LEU A 22 27.72 4.42 1.11
CA LEU A 22 28.05 3.08 1.62
C LEU A 22 28.37 2.09 0.49
N VAL A 23 27.60 2.11 -0.60
CA VAL A 23 27.85 1.26 -1.77
C VAL A 23 29.19 1.63 -2.43
N ILE A 24 29.50 2.92 -2.57
CA ILE A 24 30.78 3.39 -3.11
C ILE A 24 31.94 2.92 -2.22
N VAL A 25 31.83 3.06 -0.89
CA VAL A 25 32.83 2.57 0.05
C VAL A 25 33.02 1.05 -0.09
N ALA A 26 31.94 0.29 -0.25
CA ALA A 26 32.03 -1.16 -0.46
C ALA A 26 32.77 -1.52 -1.77
N ILE A 27 32.57 -0.75 -2.84
CA ILE A 27 33.32 -0.91 -4.12
C ILE A 27 34.79 -0.57 -3.93
N ILE A 28 35.10 0.53 -3.23
CA ILE A 28 36.48 0.92 -2.92
C ILE A 28 37.19 -0.17 -2.10
N CYS A 29 36.52 -0.70 -1.05
CA CYS A 29 37.07 -1.81 -0.25
C CYS A 29 37.37 -3.04 -1.13
N ARG A 30 36.57 -3.32 -2.14
CA ARG A 30 36.83 -4.42 -3.08
C ARG A 30 38.11 -4.18 -3.91
N ILE A 31 38.23 -2.98 -4.47
CA ILE A 31 39.38 -2.62 -5.31
C ILE A 31 40.66 -2.67 -4.47
N LEU A 32 40.64 -2.07 -3.28
CA LEU A 32 41.78 -2.09 -2.34
C LEU A 32 42.18 -3.52 -1.95
N GLY A 33 41.20 -4.38 -1.68
CA GLY A 33 41.49 -5.78 -1.35
C GLY A 33 42.20 -6.56 -2.45
N LYS A 34 41.93 -6.24 -3.74
CA LYS A 34 42.61 -6.95 -4.86
C LYS A 34 44.05 -6.53 -5.08
N VAL A 35 44.40 -5.32 -4.72
CA VAL A 35 45.72 -4.71 -5.01
C VAL A 35 46.68 -4.84 -3.83
N SER A 36 46.16 -5.15 -2.63
CA SER A 36 46.90 -5.04 -1.38
C SER A 36 47.30 -6.40 -0.78
N SER A 37 48.04 -6.36 0.35
CA SER A 37 48.46 -7.54 1.10
C SER A 37 47.27 -8.37 1.62
N ARG A 38 47.53 -9.66 1.97
CA ARG A 38 46.53 -10.61 2.49
C ARG A 38 45.73 -10.05 3.68
N TYR A 39 46.35 -9.30 4.58
CA TYR A 39 45.67 -8.69 5.74
C TYR A 39 44.68 -7.62 5.31
N ILE A 40 45.05 -6.74 4.39
CA ILE A 40 44.14 -5.70 3.86
C ILE A 40 43.00 -6.33 3.09
N TYR A 41 43.25 -7.42 2.33
CA TYR A 41 42.20 -8.19 1.66
C TYR A 41 41.12 -8.71 2.63
N ILE A 42 41.53 -9.29 3.77
CA ILE A 42 40.61 -9.81 4.78
C ILE A 42 39.81 -8.67 5.45
N ILE A 43 40.51 -7.63 5.91
CA ILE A 43 39.88 -6.49 6.59
C ILE A 43 38.90 -5.78 5.65
N ALA A 44 39.30 -5.45 4.44
CA ALA A 44 38.47 -4.80 3.44
C ALA A 44 37.29 -5.68 3.03
N GLY A 45 37.48 -6.99 2.96
CA GLY A 45 36.45 -7.97 2.68
C GLY A 45 35.39 -8.07 3.78
N VAL A 46 35.83 -8.15 5.03
CA VAL A 46 34.94 -8.17 6.19
C VAL A 46 34.14 -6.85 6.29
N LEU A 47 34.84 -5.70 6.18
CA LEU A 47 34.19 -4.39 6.20
C LEU A 47 33.12 -4.26 5.11
N ARG A 48 33.46 -4.66 3.87
CA ARG A 48 32.51 -4.69 2.76
C ARG A 48 31.27 -5.55 3.06
N THR A 49 31.47 -6.74 3.65
CA THR A 49 30.38 -7.63 4.04
C THR A 49 29.48 -7.00 5.09
N LEU A 50 30.06 -6.39 6.12
CA LEU A 50 29.31 -5.70 7.16
C LEU A 50 28.47 -4.55 6.59
N ILE A 51 29.02 -3.79 5.62
CA ILE A 51 28.28 -2.73 4.93
C ILE A 51 27.04 -3.31 4.21
N TYR A 52 27.20 -4.38 3.44
CA TYR A 52 26.07 -4.99 2.74
C TYR A 52 25.04 -5.61 3.68
N ILE A 53 25.46 -6.33 4.71
CA ILE A 53 24.56 -6.88 5.74
C ILE A 53 23.77 -5.75 6.41
N GLY A 54 24.47 -4.68 6.83
CA GLY A 54 23.81 -3.50 7.42
C GLY A 54 22.81 -2.84 6.48
N LEU A 55 23.12 -2.79 5.18
CA LEU A 55 22.25 -2.23 4.16
C LEU A 55 20.97 -3.07 3.98
N TYR A 56 21.07 -4.41 3.94
CA TYR A 56 19.91 -5.29 3.81
C TYR A 56 19.08 -5.37 5.09
N ILE A 57 19.69 -5.30 6.28
CA ILE A 57 18.96 -5.17 7.55
C ILE A 57 18.17 -3.85 7.56
N GLY A 58 18.83 -2.73 7.22
CA GLY A 58 18.18 -1.42 7.14
C GLY A 58 17.03 -1.40 6.13
N TRP A 59 17.19 -2.07 4.98
CA TRP A 59 16.14 -2.24 3.98
C TRP A 59 14.97 -3.07 4.53
N GLY A 60 15.23 -4.19 5.20
CA GLY A 60 14.20 -5.02 5.84
C GLY A 60 13.39 -4.25 6.89
N ILE A 61 14.07 -3.48 7.76
CA ILE A 61 13.40 -2.61 8.75
C ILE A 61 12.53 -1.57 8.04
N SER A 62 13.05 -0.97 6.97
CA SER A 62 12.30 0.01 6.16
C SER A 62 11.06 -0.61 5.52
N ILE A 63 11.16 -1.81 4.93
CA ILE A 63 10.02 -2.56 4.37
C ILE A 63 8.98 -2.83 5.45
N ASN A 64 9.41 -3.32 6.62
CA ASN A 64 8.49 -3.65 7.71
C ASN A 64 7.65 -2.44 8.15
N LYS A 65 8.23 -1.23 8.11
CA LYS A 65 7.55 0.02 8.48
C LYS A 65 6.67 0.58 7.35
N ARG A 66 7.08 0.42 6.07
CA ARG A 66 6.43 1.09 4.93
C ARG A 66 5.39 0.24 4.21
N VAL A 67 5.58 -1.07 4.14
CA VAL A 67 4.70 -1.95 3.36
C VAL A 67 3.48 -2.33 4.18
N VAL A 68 2.30 -2.05 3.63
CA VAL A 68 1.00 -2.31 4.28
C VAL A 68 0.55 -3.73 3.98
N GLN A 69 0.62 -4.17 2.73
CA GLN A 69 0.21 -5.50 2.30
C GLN A 69 1.03 -6.59 2.99
N LYS A 70 0.40 -7.35 3.90
CA LYS A 70 1.05 -8.36 4.75
C LYS A 70 1.79 -9.45 3.96
N ALA A 71 1.20 -9.94 2.87
CA ALA A 71 1.80 -10.96 2.03
C ALA A 71 3.08 -10.45 1.34
N ALA A 72 3.04 -9.25 0.75
CA ALA A 72 4.19 -8.61 0.12
C ALA A 72 5.30 -8.30 1.13
N LYS A 73 4.94 -7.80 2.31
CA LYS A 73 5.87 -7.54 3.42
C LYS A 73 6.65 -8.81 3.79
N ASN A 74 5.94 -9.91 4.05
CA ASN A 74 6.58 -11.17 4.44
C ASN A 74 7.50 -11.71 3.34
N THR A 75 7.09 -11.64 2.08
CA THR A 75 7.91 -12.07 0.94
C THR A 75 9.18 -11.23 0.80
N LEU A 76 9.08 -9.90 0.91
CA LEU A 76 10.25 -9.01 0.84
C LEU A 76 11.19 -9.17 2.03
N LEU A 77 10.65 -9.39 3.23
CA LEU A 77 11.47 -9.69 4.42
C LEU A 77 12.19 -11.04 4.28
N PHE A 78 11.54 -12.03 3.70
CA PHE A 78 12.17 -13.32 3.38
C PHE A 78 13.32 -13.15 2.39
N ILE A 79 13.13 -12.38 1.31
CA ILE A 79 14.19 -12.04 0.34
C ILE A 79 15.35 -11.32 1.04
N SER A 80 15.07 -10.32 1.88
CA SER A 80 16.09 -9.61 2.65
C SER A 80 16.89 -10.56 3.55
N GLY A 81 16.21 -11.48 4.24
CA GLY A 81 16.84 -12.51 5.07
C GLY A 81 17.76 -13.44 4.26
N LEU A 82 17.33 -13.87 3.07
CA LEU A 82 18.14 -14.68 2.17
C LEU A 82 19.39 -13.92 1.66
N MET A 83 19.28 -12.63 1.38
CA MET A 83 20.43 -11.79 0.99
C MET A 83 21.43 -11.70 2.14
N ILE A 84 20.98 -11.47 3.37
CA ILE A 84 21.85 -11.45 4.55
C ILE A 84 22.53 -12.81 4.73
N PHE A 85 21.78 -13.89 4.65
CA PHE A 85 22.29 -15.26 4.73
C PHE A 85 23.39 -15.50 3.67
N TRP A 86 23.16 -15.07 2.42
CA TRP A 86 24.17 -15.22 1.35
C TRP A 86 25.48 -14.54 1.69
N PHE A 87 25.44 -13.32 2.23
CA PHE A 87 26.65 -12.60 2.62
C PHE A 87 27.35 -13.22 3.83
N ILE A 88 26.61 -13.80 4.79
CA ILE A 88 27.19 -14.52 5.93
C ILE A 88 27.94 -15.76 5.43
N VAL A 89 27.28 -16.62 4.66
CA VAL A 89 27.89 -17.85 4.13
C VAL A 89 29.09 -17.55 3.25
N ARG A 90 28.99 -16.49 2.45
CA ARG A 90 30.11 -16.01 1.64
C ARG A 90 31.30 -15.56 2.49
N SER A 91 31.06 -14.86 3.58
CA SER A 91 32.14 -14.47 4.49
C SER A 91 32.80 -15.66 5.16
N ILE A 92 32.00 -16.65 5.53
CA ILE A 92 32.53 -17.91 6.05
C ILE A 92 33.47 -18.55 5.01
N LYS A 93 33.03 -18.68 3.76
CA LYS A 93 33.81 -19.28 2.69
C LYS A 93 35.17 -18.59 2.48
N TYR A 94 35.18 -17.25 2.35
CA TYR A 94 36.36 -16.54 1.88
C TYR A 94 37.30 -16.03 3.00
N PHE A 95 36.80 -15.87 4.23
CA PHE A 95 37.55 -15.24 5.31
C PHE A 95 37.77 -16.13 6.54
N PHE A 96 36.88 -17.09 6.79
CA PHE A 96 36.86 -17.87 8.03
C PHE A 96 37.04 -19.38 7.79
N ALA A 97 36.82 -19.89 6.59
CA ALA A 97 37.00 -21.31 6.32
C ALA A 97 38.49 -21.69 6.37
N MET A 98 38.84 -22.57 7.30
CA MET A 98 40.18 -23.17 7.43
C MET A 98 40.18 -24.60 6.91
N ASP A 99 39.02 -25.24 6.82
CA ASP A 99 38.84 -26.60 6.33
C ASP A 99 38.21 -26.58 4.94
N VAL A 100 38.71 -27.40 4.04
CA VAL A 100 38.24 -27.60 2.67
C VAL A 100 36.75 -28.01 2.64
N ASN A 101 36.31 -28.82 3.61
CA ASN A 101 34.89 -29.21 3.71
C ASN A 101 34.03 -28.03 4.05
N VAL A 102 34.43 -27.18 4.99
CA VAL A 102 33.65 -25.95 5.37
C VAL A 102 33.54 -25.02 4.16
N GLU A 103 34.63 -24.87 3.40
CA GLU A 103 34.63 -24.06 2.17
C GLU A 103 33.66 -24.62 1.12
N ARG A 104 33.66 -25.93 0.88
CA ARG A 104 32.79 -26.64 -0.07
C ARG A 104 31.31 -26.55 0.33
N TYR A 105 30.98 -26.88 1.59
CA TYR A 105 29.59 -26.79 2.05
C TYR A 105 29.08 -25.34 2.10
N SER A 106 29.93 -24.38 2.38
CA SER A 106 29.60 -22.95 2.24
C SER A 106 29.29 -22.60 0.79
N TRP A 107 30.04 -23.15 -0.17
CA TRP A 107 29.76 -22.95 -1.59
C TRP A 107 28.43 -23.58 -2.02
N TYR A 108 28.12 -24.81 -1.59
CA TYR A 108 26.80 -25.42 -1.84
C TYR A 108 25.66 -24.59 -1.25
N SER A 109 25.87 -24.00 -0.08
CA SER A 109 24.86 -23.16 0.59
C SER A 109 24.55 -21.87 -0.17
N TYR A 110 25.38 -21.44 -1.16
CA TYR A 110 25.03 -20.33 -2.05
C TYR A 110 23.81 -20.60 -2.90
N TYR A 111 23.55 -21.88 -3.22
CA TYR A 111 22.40 -22.25 -4.03
C TYR A 111 21.06 -22.08 -3.32
N LEU A 112 21.07 -22.01 -1.97
CA LEU A 112 19.85 -21.68 -1.22
C LEU A 112 19.32 -20.27 -1.60
N PRO A 113 20.04 -19.18 -1.35
CA PRO A 113 19.56 -17.87 -1.77
C PRO A 113 19.44 -17.72 -3.29
N MET A 114 20.31 -18.36 -4.06
CA MET A 114 20.29 -18.31 -5.52
C MET A 114 18.97 -18.84 -6.09
N LEU A 115 18.42 -19.91 -5.52
CA LEU A 115 17.17 -20.54 -5.99
C LEU A 115 15.90 -19.90 -5.34
N PHE A 116 15.98 -19.59 -4.03
CA PHE A 116 14.81 -19.08 -3.31
C PHE A 116 14.51 -17.62 -3.60
N ILE A 117 15.50 -16.77 -3.93
CA ILE A 117 15.27 -15.35 -4.26
C ILE A 117 14.48 -15.21 -5.57
N PRO A 118 14.83 -15.84 -6.72
CA PRO A 118 14.03 -15.80 -7.94
C PRO A 118 12.63 -16.41 -7.75
N GLN A 119 12.50 -17.50 -7.01
CA GLN A 119 11.21 -18.10 -6.68
C GLN A 119 10.34 -17.14 -5.85
N ALA A 120 10.90 -16.48 -4.83
CA ALA A 120 10.20 -15.46 -4.05
C ALA A 120 9.87 -14.22 -4.89
N ALA A 121 10.71 -13.88 -5.88
CA ALA A 121 10.42 -12.82 -6.84
C ALA A 121 9.19 -13.14 -7.72
N VAL A 122 8.96 -14.41 -8.10
CA VAL A 122 7.71 -14.84 -8.77
C VAL A 122 6.51 -14.56 -7.86
N GLN A 123 6.59 -14.97 -6.59
CA GLN A 123 5.51 -14.71 -5.63
C GLN A 123 5.26 -13.21 -5.45
N MET A 124 6.32 -12.42 -5.39
CA MET A 124 6.21 -10.97 -5.31
C MET A 124 5.57 -10.38 -6.56
N ALA A 125 5.93 -10.87 -7.76
CA ALA A 125 5.32 -10.43 -9.02
C ALA A 125 3.81 -10.71 -9.09
N VAL A 126 3.34 -11.82 -8.50
CA VAL A 126 1.90 -12.13 -8.36
C VAL A 126 1.20 -11.12 -7.45
N LEU A 127 1.86 -10.67 -6.39
CA LEU A 127 1.31 -9.72 -5.41
C LEU A 127 1.26 -8.28 -5.92
N LEU A 128 2.02 -7.92 -6.96
CA LEU A 128 2.06 -6.57 -7.51
C LEU A 128 0.68 -6.10 -7.99
N GLY A 129 0.28 -4.90 -7.56
CA GLY A 129 -0.98 -4.28 -7.95
C GLY A 129 -2.24 -4.95 -7.39
N GLN A 130 -2.10 -5.82 -6.39
CA GLN A 130 -3.22 -6.46 -5.71
C GLN A 130 -3.64 -5.66 -4.46
N PRO A 131 -4.91 -5.77 -4.02
CA PRO A 131 -5.39 -5.12 -2.80
C PRO A 131 -4.66 -5.65 -1.55
N GLU A 132 -4.76 -4.90 -0.44
CA GLU A 132 -4.05 -5.19 0.81
C GLU A 132 -4.38 -6.57 1.39
N GLU A 133 -5.64 -6.98 1.31
CA GLU A 133 -6.14 -8.25 1.86
C GLU A 133 -5.80 -9.48 0.98
N TYR A 134 -5.21 -9.25 -0.21
CA TYR A 134 -4.93 -10.33 -1.13
C TYR A 134 -3.86 -11.27 -0.57
N THR A 135 -4.19 -12.56 -0.54
CA THR A 135 -3.29 -13.63 -0.11
C THR A 135 -2.73 -14.38 -1.30
N LEU A 136 -1.52 -14.91 -1.14
CA LEU A 136 -0.88 -15.72 -2.19
C LEU A 136 -1.75 -16.93 -2.54
N PRO A 137 -2.01 -17.19 -3.84
CA PRO A 137 -2.77 -18.33 -4.28
C PRO A 137 -2.07 -19.64 -3.90
N LYS A 138 -2.86 -20.71 -3.67
CA LYS A 138 -2.32 -22.00 -3.21
C LYS A 138 -1.27 -22.58 -4.16
N TRP A 139 -1.41 -22.37 -5.48
CA TRP A 139 -0.44 -22.85 -6.47
C TRP A 139 0.94 -22.21 -6.30
N SER A 140 1.04 -20.98 -5.83
CA SER A 140 2.35 -20.32 -5.61
C SER A 140 3.17 -20.99 -4.52
N LYS A 141 2.52 -21.70 -3.59
CA LYS A 141 3.19 -22.50 -2.56
C LYS A 141 3.81 -23.77 -3.15
N LEU A 142 3.26 -24.29 -4.25
CA LEU A 142 3.83 -25.48 -4.94
C LEU A 142 5.21 -25.18 -5.52
N LEU A 143 5.54 -23.90 -5.80
CA LEU A 143 6.88 -23.51 -6.29
C LEU A 143 7.99 -23.84 -5.28
N TYR A 144 7.67 -23.93 -3.98
CA TYR A 144 8.65 -24.35 -2.99
C TYR A 144 9.12 -25.80 -3.18
N ILE A 145 8.29 -26.68 -3.73
CA ILE A 145 8.64 -28.10 -3.91
C ILE A 145 9.86 -28.26 -4.84
N PRO A 146 9.82 -27.83 -6.12
CA PRO A 146 10.98 -27.97 -7.00
C PRO A 146 12.18 -27.15 -6.53
N THR A 147 11.96 -25.97 -5.94
CA THR A 147 13.04 -25.15 -5.38
C THR A 147 13.77 -25.89 -4.26
N THR A 148 13.03 -26.49 -3.33
CA THR A 148 13.61 -27.28 -2.23
C THR A 148 14.29 -28.54 -2.74
N LEU A 149 13.71 -29.25 -3.71
CA LEU A 149 14.33 -30.43 -4.33
C LEU A 149 15.65 -30.08 -5.03
N CYS A 150 15.68 -28.99 -5.81
CA CYS A 150 16.92 -28.51 -6.43
C CYS A 150 17.96 -28.11 -5.39
N SER A 151 17.55 -27.46 -4.31
CA SER A 151 18.46 -27.08 -3.21
C SER A 151 19.02 -28.29 -2.49
N LEU A 152 18.21 -29.29 -2.19
CA LEU A 152 18.64 -30.55 -1.60
C LEU A 152 19.58 -31.30 -2.53
N LEU A 153 19.29 -31.33 -3.83
CA LEU A 153 20.15 -31.98 -4.82
C LEU A 153 21.57 -31.36 -4.81
N VAL A 154 21.68 -30.03 -4.66
CA VAL A 154 22.99 -29.39 -4.55
C VAL A 154 23.66 -29.68 -3.21
N LEU A 155 22.93 -29.56 -2.09
CA LEU A 155 23.49 -29.76 -0.74
C LEU A 155 23.96 -31.19 -0.50
N THR A 156 23.37 -32.16 -1.16
CA THR A 156 23.71 -33.59 -1.06
C THR A 156 24.68 -34.04 -2.15
N ASN A 157 25.26 -33.11 -2.91
CA ASN A 157 26.10 -33.45 -4.07
C ASN A 157 27.27 -34.38 -3.75
N ASP A 158 27.84 -34.32 -2.55
CA ASP A 158 28.95 -35.18 -2.14
C ASP A 158 28.62 -36.67 -2.17
N PHE A 159 27.32 -37.06 -2.04
CA PHE A 159 26.89 -38.44 -2.06
C PHE A 159 26.71 -39.01 -3.47
N HIS A 160 26.36 -38.16 -4.44
CA HIS A 160 25.94 -38.61 -5.76
C HIS A 160 26.65 -37.96 -6.94
N GLN A 161 27.32 -36.83 -6.73
CA GLN A 161 28.03 -36.03 -7.74
C GLN A 161 27.21 -35.74 -9.03
N LEU A 162 25.89 -35.64 -8.90
CA LEU A 162 25.00 -35.39 -10.04
C LEU A 162 24.99 -33.93 -10.49
N VAL A 163 25.32 -32.99 -9.60
CA VAL A 163 25.36 -31.55 -9.91
C VAL A 163 26.78 -31.13 -10.28
N PHE A 164 27.75 -31.47 -9.43
CA PHE A 164 29.16 -31.21 -9.63
C PHE A 164 29.94 -32.50 -9.51
N SER A 165 30.72 -32.79 -10.51
CA SER A 165 31.62 -33.97 -10.54
C SER A 165 33.05 -33.50 -10.24
N PHE A 166 33.70 -34.21 -9.35
CA PHE A 166 35.09 -33.95 -8.92
C PHE A 166 35.98 -35.06 -9.43
N SER A 167 37.25 -34.73 -9.80
CA SER A 167 38.26 -35.71 -10.21
C SER A 167 38.62 -36.62 -9.03
N ALA A 168 38.65 -37.88 -9.24
CA ALA A 168 38.97 -38.86 -8.19
C ALA A 168 40.40 -38.63 -7.65
N GLY A 169 40.53 -38.45 -6.34
CA GLY A 169 41.81 -38.28 -5.64
C GLY A 169 42.34 -36.86 -5.57
N GLU A 170 41.67 -35.86 -6.17
CA GLU A 170 42.07 -34.46 -6.04
C GLU A 170 41.37 -33.77 -4.84
N VAL A 171 42.11 -32.90 -4.16
CA VAL A 171 41.52 -32.01 -3.14
C VAL A 171 40.61 -31.02 -3.82
N TRP A 172 39.39 -30.85 -3.29
CA TRP A 172 38.45 -29.88 -3.83
C TRP A 172 39.06 -28.48 -3.93
N THR A 173 38.91 -27.85 -5.10
CA THR A 173 39.28 -26.47 -5.36
C THR A 173 38.14 -25.75 -6.07
N ASP A 174 38.06 -24.43 -5.93
CA ASP A 174 37.05 -23.58 -6.59
C ASP A 174 36.99 -23.72 -8.12
N LYS A 175 38.03 -24.32 -8.75
CA LYS A 175 38.17 -24.49 -10.21
C LYS A 175 38.27 -25.96 -10.65
N GLY A 176 38.34 -26.92 -9.71
CA GLY A 176 38.58 -28.33 -9.97
C GLY A 176 37.32 -29.17 -10.06
N TYR A 177 36.26 -28.65 -10.66
CA TYR A 177 35.00 -29.39 -10.84
C TYR A 177 34.44 -29.25 -12.26
N SER A 178 33.62 -30.19 -12.67
CA SER A 178 32.87 -30.16 -13.91
C SER A 178 31.36 -30.19 -13.62
N TYR A 179 30.59 -29.57 -14.51
CA TYR A 179 29.13 -29.55 -14.39
C TYR A 179 28.54 -30.87 -14.88
N ALA A 180 27.79 -31.56 -14.00
CA ALA A 180 27.03 -32.75 -14.36
C ALA A 180 25.59 -32.36 -14.77
N TRP A 181 24.82 -33.33 -15.23
CA TRP A 181 23.46 -33.09 -15.78
C TRP A 181 22.50 -32.43 -14.76
N GLY A 182 22.63 -32.75 -13.49
CA GLY A 182 21.83 -32.14 -12.42
C GLY A 182 22.00 -30.62 -12.30
N TYR A 183 23.20 -30.10 -12.61
CA TYR A 183 23.42 -28.66 -12.66
C TYR A 183 22.52 -27.97 -13.66
N TYR A 184 22.32 -28.54 -14.84
CA TYR A 184 21.47 -27.95 -15.87
C TYR A 184 19.99 -27.96 -15.47
N ILE A 185 19.53 -28.92 -14.67
CA ILE A 185 18.18 -28.92 -14.11
C ILE A 185 18.02 -27.78 -13.10
N VAL A 186 18.98 -27.61 -12.20
CA VAL A 186 19.00 -26.53 -11.21
C VAL A 186 19.01 -25.17 -11.91
N LEU A 187 19.86 -25.01 -12.92
CA LEU A 187 19.96 -23.79 -13.72
C LEU A 187 18.66 -23.51 -14.49
N LEU A 188 18.08 -24.53 -15.11
CA LEU A 188 16.81 -24.41 -15.85
C LEU A 188 15.69 -23.93 -14.93
N TRP A 189 15.59 -24.50 -13.72
CA TRP A 189 14.61 -24.07 -12.74
C TRP A 189 14.80 -22.60 -12.33
N ASP A 190 16.02 -22.19 -12.06
CA ASP A 190 16.37 -20.79 -11.72
C ASP A 190 15.98 -19.83 -12.85
N VAL A 191 16.30 -20.17 -14.10
CA VAL A 191 15.94 -19.39 -15.29
C VAL A 191 14.41 -19.32 -15.46
N ILE A 192 13.69 -20.43 -15.27
CA ILE A 192 12.21 -20.43 -15.32
C ILE A 192 11.63 -19.46 -14.29
N CYS A 193 12.12 -19.50 -13.05
CA CYS A 193 11.67 -18.57 -12.02
C CYS A 193 11.99 -17.11 -12.37
N ALA A 194 13.23 -16.83 -12.81
CA ALA A 194 13.65 -15.47 -13.19
C ALA A 194 12.83 -14.92 -14.36
N VAL A 195 12.63 -15.69 -15.41
CA VAL A 195 11.84 -15.31 -16.60
C VAL A 195 10.36 -15.13 -16.21
N SER A 196 9.80 -16.04 -15.42
CA SER A 196 8.42 -15.93 -14.96
C SER A 196 8.20 -14.66 -14.12
N ALA A 197 9.11 -14.36 -13.18
CA ALA A 197 9.07 -13.13 -12.39
C ALA A 197 9.14 -11.89 -13.29
N PHE A 198 10.06 -11.90 -14.27
CA PHE A 198 10.20 -10.80 -15.22
C PHE A 198 8.93 -10.56 -16.04
N VAL A 199 8.39 -11.60 -16.68
CA VAL A 199 7.18 -11.52 -17.52
C VAL A 199 5.99 -11.01 -16.70
N LEU A 200 5.78 -11.56 -15.49
CA LEU A 200 4.72 -11.12 -14.60
C LEU A 200 4.89 -9.67 -14.15
N MET A 201 6.11 -9.24 -13.82
CA MET A 201 6.39 -7.85 -13.44
C MET A 201 6.11 -6.88 -14.59
N VAL A 202 6.55 -7.19 -15.81
CA VAL A 202 6.29 -6.37 -17.01
C VAL A 202 4.79 -6.27 -17.28
N TYR A 203 4.08 -7.39 -17.22
CA TYR A 203 2.63 -7.43 -17.40
C TYR A 203 1.90 -6.55 -16.37
N LYS A 204 2.27 -6.65 -15.10
CA LYS A 204 1.69 -5.84 -14.02
C LYS A 204 2.05 -4.36 -14.11
N CYS A 205 3.28 -4.03 -14.53
CA CYS A 205 3.71 -2.65 -14.76
C CYS A 205 2.89 -1.97 -15.86
N ARG A 206 2.36 -2.71 -16.84
CA ARG A 206 1.53 -2.16 -17.92
C ARG A 206 0.24 -1.52 -17.40
N SER A 207 -0.31 -2.00 -16.30
CA SER A 207 -1.56 -1.52 -15.69
C SER A 207 -1.39 -0.24 -14.86
N SER A 208 -0.18 0.10 -14.42
CA SER A 208 0.06 1.28 -13.57
C SER A 208 0.18 2.57 -14.39
N ARG A 209 -0.45 3.67 -13.93
CA ARG A 209 -0.43 4.97 -14.62
C ARG A 209 0.84 5.81 -14.38
N ARG A 210 1.63 5.55 -13.33
CA ARG A 210 2.77 6.39 -12.93
C ARG A 210 4.10 5.64 -13.01
N LYS A 211 5.10 6.23 -13.73
CA LYS A 211 6.52 5.81 -13.76
C LYS A 211 6.78 4.29 -13.88
N LYS A 212 5.88 3.57 -14.55
CA LYS A 212 5.88 2.12 -14.74
C LYS A 212 7.13 1.53 -15.40
N TYR A 213 7.92 2.36 -16.06
CA TYR A 213 9.17 1.95 -16.69
C TYR A 213 10.35 1.80 -15.72
N LEU A 214 10.25 2.32 -14.49
CA LEU A 214 11.37 2.28 -13.53
C LEU A 214 11.79 0.84 -13.14
N PRO A 215 10.88 -0.06 -12.74
CA PRO A 215 11.23 -1.47 -12.51
C PRO A 215 11.76 -2.17 -13.76
N ILE A 216 11.17 -1.86 -14.94
CA ILE A 216 11.59 -2.46 -16.21
C ILE A 216 13.03 -2.05 -16.56
N ILE A 217 13.41 -0.79 -16.36
CA ILE A 217 14.80 -0.32 -16.53
C ILE A 217 15.74 -1.10 -15.60
N GLY A 218 15.38 -1.28 -14.32
CA GLY A 218 16.16 -2.05 -13.37
C GLY A 218 16.39 -3.50 -13.84
N ILE A 219 15.36 -4.15 -14.38
CA ILE A 219 15.45 -5.50 -14.92
C ILE A 219 16.32 -5.54 -16.18
N CYS A 220 16.17 -4.60 -17.11
CA CYS A 220 17.01 -4.51 -18.31
C CYS A 220 18.49 -4.35 -17.95
N ILE A 221 18.80 -3.48 -16.98
CA ILE A 221 20.18 -3.31 -16.46
C ILE A 221 20.71 -4.63 -15.88
N SER A 222 19.87 -5.37 -15.14
CA SER A 222 20.25 -6.67 -14.56
C SER A 222 20.56 -7.72 -15.63
N ILE A 223 19.78 -7.77 -16.69
CA ILE A 223 20.01 -8.68 -17.83
C ILE A 223 21.31 -8.30 -18.56
N ILE A 224 21.52 -7.02 -18.86
CA ILE A 224 22.75 -6.53 -19.51
C ILE A 224 23.97 -6.89 -18.65
N TYR A 225 23.88 -6.65 -17.32
CA TYR A 225 24.93 -7.03 -16.40
C TYR A 225 25.24 -8.53 -16.44
N ALA A 226 24.20 -9.38 -16.41
CA ALA A 226 24.35 -10.83 -16.46
C ALA A 226 25.02 -11.30 -17.78
N ILE A 227 24.65 -10.72 -18.92
CA ILE A 227 25.25 -11.02 -20.22
C ILE A 227 26.74 -10.63 -20.24
N ILE A 228 27.07 -9.41 -19.78
CA ILE A 228 28.45 -8.94 -19.72
C ILE A 228 29.27 -9.79 -18.75
N TYR A 229 28.70 -10.18 -17.61
CA TYR A 229 29.37 -11.06 -16.65
C TYR A 229 29.64 -12.44 -17.26
N ALA A 230 28.67 -13.02 -17.96
CA ALA A 230 28.79 -14.31 -18.63
C ALA A 230 29.78 -14.30 -19.80
N SER A 231 30.00 -13.14 -20.45
CA SER A 231 31.01 -13.00 -21.50
C SER A 231 32.47 -13.09 -21.00
N GLY A 232 32.70 -13.08 -19.69
CA GLY A 232 34.02 -13.22 -19.10
C GLY A 232 34.92 -11.99 -19.25
N ALA A 233 34.35 -10.80 -19.55
CA ALA A 233 35.14 -9.56 -19.76
C ALA A 233 36.05 -9.26 -18.54
N GLU A 234 37.36 -9.10 -18.77
CA GLU A 234 38.37 -8.94 -17.71
C GLU A 234 38.08 -7.69 -16.83
N TRP A 235 37.73 -6.56 -17.46
CA TRP A 235 37.35 -5.33 -16.73
C TRP A 235 36.20 -5.54 -15.79
N MET A 236 35.22 -6.37 -16.19
CA MET A 236 34.05 -6.70 -15.37
C MET A 236 34.44 -7.50 -14.13
N GLN A 237 35.41 -8.39 -14.24
CA GLN A 237 35.93 -9.16 -13.10
C GLN A 237 36.67 -8.27 -12.08
N VAL A 238 37.27 -7.19 -12.53
CA VAL A 238 37.99 -6.22 -11.67
C VAL A 238 36.97 -5.31 -10.94
N ILE A 239 36.11 -4.66 -11.66
CA ILE A 239 35.18 -3.62 -11.12
C ILE A 239 33.88 -4.23 -10.64
N GLY A 240 33.22 -5.03 -11.48
CA GLY A 240 31.87 -5.55 -11.28
C GLY A 240 31.75 -7.00 -10.84
N GLY A 241 32.86 -7.75 -10.74
CA GLY A 241 32.87 -9.21 -10.57
C GLY A 241 32.42 -9.76 -9.20
N ASP A 242 31.79 -8.94 -8.36
CA ASP A 242 31.06 -9.42 -7.19
C ASP A 242 29.60 -9.69 -7.56
N ILE A 243 29.38 -10.79 -8.26
CA ILE A 243 28.04 -11.16 -8.75
C ILE A 243 27.01 -11.21 -7.63
N THR A 244 27.37 -11.72 -6.46
CA THR A 244 26.48 -11.78 -5.30
C THR A 244 25.99 -10.39 -4.87
N ALA A 245 26.95 -9.46 -4.71
CA ALA A 245 26.61 -8.09 -4.32
C ALA A 245 25.80 -7.39 -5.41
N ALA A 246 26.18 -7.55 -6.67
CA ALA A 246 25.48 -6.95 -7.79
C ALA A 246 24.04 -7.46 -7.91
N LEU A 247 23.82 -8.78 -7.87
CA LEU A 247 22.48 -9.37 -7.95
C LEU A 247 21.60 -8.93 -6.77
N CYS A 248 22.11 -8.98 -5.54
CA CYS A 248 21.34 -8.55 -4.37
C CYS A 248 20.97 -7.06 -4.44
N LEU A 249 21.89 -6.19 -4.86
CA LEU A 249 21.60 -4.76 -5.06
C LEU A 249 20.56 -4.54 -6.17
N MET A 250 20.65 -5.28 -7.26
CA MET A 250 19.70 -5.19 -8.38
C MET A 250 18.28 -5.62 -7.93
N PHE A 251 18.15 -6.73 -7.24
CA PHE A 251 16.86 -7.16 -6.67
C PHE A 251 16.32 -6.10 -5.72
N MET A 252 17.13 -5.56 -4.82
CA MET A 252 16.73 -4.47 -3.93
C MET A 252 16.23 -3.25 -4.71
N CYS A 253 16.98 -2.81 -5.74
CA CYS A 253 16.60 -1.67 -6.58
C CYS A 253 15.30 -1.91 -7.37
N ILE A 254 15.09 -3.12 -7.90
CA ILE A 254 13.87 -3.48 -8.63
C ILE A 254 12.66 -3.41 -7.69
N PHE A 255 12.72 -4.02 -6.52
CA PHE A 255 11.62 -4.01 -5.56
C PHE A 255 11.38 -2.61 -4.98
N GLU A 256 12.43 -1.84 -4.70
CA GLU A 256 12.29 -0.45 -4.27
C GLU A 256 11.65 0.42 -5.37
N SER A 257 11.95 0.14 -6.64
CA SER A 257 11.27 0.77 -7.77
C SER A 257 9.78 0.41 -7.82
N CYS A 258 9.41 -0.84 -7.53
CA CYS A 258 8.02 -1.28 -7.44
C CYS A 258 7.26 -0.56 -6.30
N LEU A 259 7.92 -0.38 -5.14
CA LEU A 259 7.39 0.42 -4.02
C LEU A 259 7.17 1.87 -4.44
N HIS A 260 8.15 2.47 -5.10
CA HIS A 260 8.09 3.87 -5.52
C HIS A 260 7.03 4.13 -6.61
N CYS A 261 6.77 3.16 -7.48
CA CYS A 261 5.73 3.23 -8.50
C CYS A 261 4.31 2.95 -7.98
N GLY A 262 4.17 2.58 -6.70
CA GLY A 262 2.88 2.23 -6.10
C GLY A 262 2.33 0.87 -6.55
N LEU A 263 3.17 0.00 -7.13
CA LEU A 263 2.81 -1.39 -7.45
C LEU A 263 2.71 -2.25 -6.20
N ILE A 264 3.44 -1.87 -5.16
CA ILE A 264 3.33 -2.42 -3.80
C ILE A 264 2.75 -1.31 -2.92
N GLN A 265 1.70 -1.62 -2.20
CA GLN A 265 1.04 -0.65 -1.34
C GLN A 265 1.92 -0.27 -0.14
N THR A 266 2.14 1.03 0.01
CA THR A 266 2.95 1.60 1.08
C THR A 266 2.20 2.69 1.81
N ASN A 267 2.51 2.89 3.08
CA ASN A 267 1.95 3.98 3.88
C ASN A 267 2.67 5.34 3.68
N THR A 268 3.64 5.40 2.77
CA THR A 268 4.47 6.61 2.57
C THR A 268 3.86 7.67 1.65
N GLY A 269 2.70 7.39 1.03
CA GLY A 269 2.00 8.32 0.13
C GLY A 269 0.96 9.21 0.80
N TYR A 270 0.65 8.97 2.08
CA TYR A 270 -0.40 9.70 2.78
C TYR A 270 -0.09 11.19 2.95
N GLU A 271 1.17 11.55 3.18
CA GLU A 271 1.62 12.94 3.28
C GLU A 271 1.31 13.76 2.00
N GLN A 272 1.67 13.19 0.84
CA GLN A 272 1.38 13.83 -0.46
C GLN A 272 -0.12 13.84 -0.78
N LEU A 273 -0.85 12.80 -0.37
CA LEU A 273 -2.30 12.72 -0.53
C LEU A 273 -2.96 13.82 0.32
N PHE A 274 -2.52 14.01 1.56
CA PHE A 274 -3.02 15.04 2.45
C PHE A 274 -2.69 16.46 1.96
N GLU A 275 -1.49 16.68 1.39
CA GLU A 275 -1.13 17.99 0.80
C GLU A 275 -2.01 18.36 -0.39
N VAL A 276 -2.43 17.38 -1.21
CA VAL A 276 -3.25 17.59 -2.42
C VAL A 276 -4.75 17.49 -2.10
N CYS A 277 -5.12 17.03 -0.91
CA CYS A 277 -6.51 16.92 -0.49
C CYS A 277 -7.15 18.30 -0.38
N THR A 278 -8.22 18.52 -1.12
CA THR A 278 -9.01 19.76 -1.08
C THR A 278 -9.87 19.85 0.18
N MET A 279 -10.15 18.71 0.82
CA MET A 279 -10.88 18.64 2.08
C MET A 279 -9.95 19.00 3.24
N GLY A 280 -10.42 19.85 4.15
CA GLY A 280 -9.71 20.15 5.39
C GLY A 280 -9.71 18.92 6.30
N ALA A 281 -8.57 18.20 6.40
CA ALA A 281 -8.46 17.02 7.24
C ALA A 281 -7.17 17.01 8.05
N GLN A 282 -7.22 16.41 9.24
CA GLN A 282 -6.08 16.27 10.15
C GLN A 282 -6.06 14.86 10.74
N ILE A 283 -4.84 14.30 10.89
CA ILE A 283 -4.63 13.06 11.64
C ILE A 283 -3.83 13.40 12.87
N THR A 284 -4.29 12.94 14.02
CA THR A 284 -3.64 13.15 15.31
C THR A 284 -3.27 11.82 15.95
N ASP A 285 -2.37 11.85 16.92
CA ASP A 285 -2.13 10.75 17.83
C ASP A 285 -3.26 10.64 18.89
N GLN A 286 -3.09 9.72 19.84
CA GLN A 286 -4.05 9.52 20.95
C GLN A 286 -4.14 10.74 21.88
N ASP A 287 -3.09 11.57 21.92
CA ASP A 287 -3.01 12.79 22.75
C ASP A 287 -3.44 14.04 21.98
N TYR A 288 -4.01 13.90 20.78
CA TYR A 288 -4.43 14.99 19.88
C TYR A 288 -3.31 15.85 19.31
N HIS A 289 -2.03 15.39 19.36
CA HIS A 289 -0.97 16.06 18.63
C HIS A 289 -1.11 15.79 17.12
N VAL A 290 -1.13 16.86 16.34
CA VAL A 290 -1.33 16.79 14.89
C VAL A 290 -0.11 16.17 14.22
N ILE A 291 -0.29 14.96 13.61
CA ILE A 291 0.75 14.24 12.85
C ILE A 291 0.72 14.68 11.38
N TYR A 292 -0.47 14.72 10.78
CA TYR A 292 -0.70 15.12 9.39
C TYR A 292 -1.82 16.15 9.31
N THR A 293 -1.66 17.13 8.41
CA THR A 293 -2.69 18.14 8.14
C THR A 293 -2.76 18.40 6.63
N SER A 294 -3.96 18.54 6.09
CA SER A 294 -4.16 18.96 4.71
C SER A 294 -3.92 20.47 4.55
N ALA A 295 -3.71 20.90 3.28
CA ALA A 295 -3.46 22.31 2.97
C ALA A 295 -4.62 23.23 3.40
N ASN A 296 -5.84 22.73 3.32
CA ASN A 296 -7.07 23.48 3.60
C ASN A 296 -7.61 23.26 5.02
N ALA A 297 -6.90 22.51 5.87
CA ALA A 297 -7.34 22.26 7.23
C ALA A 297 -7.22 23.50 8.11
N MET A 298 -8.29 23.87 8.81
CA MET A 298 -8.27 24.87 9.86
C MET A 298 -7.44 24.39 11.05
N LYS A 299 -6.77 25.33 11.73
CA LYS A 299 -6.10 25.02 12.99
C LYS A 299 -7.15 24.84 14.08
N LEU A 300 -7.30 23.62 14.53
CA LEU A 300 -8.21 23.27 15.63
C LEU A 300 -7.46 23.33 16.96
N SER A 301 -8.13 23.80 18.01
CA SER A 301 -7.61 23.68 19.37
C SER A 301 -7.84 22.25 19.90
N GLU A 302 -7.00 21.80 20.80
CA GLU A 302 -7.14 20.47 21.42
C GLU A 302 -8.53 20.27 22.07
N MET A 303 -9.10 21.33 22.64
CA MET A 303 -10.42 21.32 23.25
C MET A 303 -11.51 20.96 22.23
N VAL A 304 -11.49 21.58 21.05
CA VAL A 304 -12.43 21.31 19.94
C VAL A 304 -12.25 19.90 19.39
N MET A 305 -11.01 19.42 19.32
CA MET A 305 -10.72 18.05 18.84
C MET A 305 -11.27 16.98 19.79
N ARG A 306 -11.19 17.19 21.11
CA ARG A 306 -11.76 16.33 22.15
C ARG A 306 -13.29 16.39 22.19
N GLU A 307 -13.86 17.57 21.99
CA GLU A 307 -15.31 17.74 21.92
C GLU A 307 -15.89 17.04 20.70
N ALA A 308 -15.21 17.13 19.55
CA ALA A 308 -15.58 16.46 18.32
C ALA A 308 -15.52 14.92 18.38
N GLU A 309 -14.91 14.33 19.42
CA GLU A 309 -14.97 12.89 19.67
C GLU A 309 -16.34 12.44 20.19
N LYS A 310 -17.01 13.29 20.96
CA LYS A 310 -18.29 12.97 21.58
C LYS A 310 -19.46 13.27 20.66
N GLU A 311 -19.43 14.44 20.04
CA GLU A 311 -20.47 14.94 19.14
C GLU A 311 -19.83 15.76 18.01
N GLU A 312 -20.53 15.84 16.87
CA GLU A 312 -20.12 16.66 15.74
C GLU A 312 -20.10 18.14 16.15
N VAL A 313 -18.93 18.79 16.10
CA VAL A 313 -18.77 20.18 16.55
C VAL A 313 -18.90 21.13 15.38
N ARG A 314 -19.82 22.09 15.51
CA ARG A 314 -20.02 23.17 14.57
C ARG A 314 -19.15 24.34 14.96
N ILE A 315 -18.21 24.74 14.12
CA ILE A 315 -17.34 25.90 14.37
C ILE A 315 -18.00 27.19 13.85
N ASP A 316 -18.55 27.11 12.63
CA ASP A 316 -19.18 28.22 11.94
C ASP A 316 -20.50 27.78 11.30
N LYS A 317 -21.27 28.80 10.76
CA LYS A 317 -22.49 28.52 10.00
C LYS A 317 -22.27 27.60 8.80
N LYS A 318 -21.02 27.47 8.32
CA LYS A 318 -20.64 26.74 7.10
C LYS A 318 -19.83 25.48 7.35
N THR A 319 -19.20 25.34 8.54
CA THR A 319 -18.21 24.29 8.76
C THR A 319 -18.54 23.45 9.99
N MET A 320 -18.58 22.15 9.78
CA MET A 320 -18.72 21.14 10.81
C MET A 320 -17.48 20.27 10.90
N ILE A 321 -17.02 19.99 12.12
CA ILE A 321 -15.89 19.08 12.38
C ILE A 321 -16.44 17.74 12.82
N LYS A 322 -15.92 16.71 12.13
CA LYS A 322 -16.19 15.31 12.49
C LYS A 322 -14.90 14.66 12.92
N ASN A 323 -14.97 13.78 13.93
CA ASN A 323 -13.86 13.01 14.46
C ASN A 323 -14.20 11.51 14.38
N ARG A 324 -13.22 10.69 13.98
CA ARG A 324 -13.32 9.22 14.05
C ARG A 324 -12.03 8.65 14.59
N PRO A 325 -12.10 7.74 15.57
CA PRO A 325 -10.93 7.04 16.07
C PRO A 325 -10.38 6.11 14.99
N ILE A 326 -9.04 6.08 14.88
CA ILE A 326 -8.28 5.16 14.03
C ILE A 326 -7.26 4.42 14.87
N GLN A 327 -6.65 3.36 14.32
CA GLN A 327 -5.62 2.63 15.05
C GLN A 327 -4.38 3.53 15.27
N GLY A 328 -4.19 3.99 16.51
CA GLY A 328 -3.08 4.84 16.93
C GLY A 328 -3.39 6.35 17.04
N GLY A 329 -4.67 6.76 16.88
CA GLY A 329 -5.06 8.17 17.04
C GLY A 329 -6.45 8.49 16.50
N HIS A 330 -6.63 9.69 15.96
CA HIS A 330 -7.89 10.20 15.45
C HIS A 330 -7.73 10.82 14.08
N ILE A 331 -8.75 10.69 13.24
CA ILE A 331 -8.90 11.45 12.00
C ILE A 331 -10.02 12.50 12.18
N LEU A 332 -9.67 13.76 11.96
CA LEU A 332 -10.62 14.87 11.98
C LEU A 332 -10.74 15.42 10.56
N TRP A 333 -11.98 15.72 10.13
CA TRP A 333 -12.20 16.38 8.86
C TRP A 333 -13.28 17.45 8.96
N GLN A 334 -13.17 18.40 8.08
CA GLN A 334 -14.06 19.54 7.95
C GLN A 334 -15.05 19.26 6.82
N GLU A 335 -16.30 19.41 7.11
CA GLU A 335 -17.39 19.27 6.14
C GLU A 335 -18.04 20.63 5.92
N ASP A 336 -18.18 21.02 4.67
CA ASP A 336 -18.91 22.23 4.31
C ASP A 336 -20.42 21.89 4.34
N ILE A 337 -21.14 22.58 5.22
CA ILE A 337 -22.58 22.40 5.43
C ILE A 337 -23.41 23.59 4.92
N GLU A 338 -22.81 24.52 4.16
CA GLU A 338 -23.50 25.74 3.69
C GLU A 338 -24.75 25.39 2.86
N ASP A 339 -24.60 24.47 1.89
CA ASP A 339 -25.73 24.04 1.04
C ASP A 339 -26.79 23.30 1.84
N ILE A 340 -26.39 22.48 2.81
CA ILE A 340 -27.32 21.75 3.70
C ILE A 340 -28.10 22.73 4.56
N MET A 341 -27.43 23.75 5.10
CA MET A 341 -28.09 24.76 5.92
C MET A 341 -29.05 25.62 5.12
N MET A 342 -28.68 26.07 3.92
CA MET A 342 -29.59 26.77 3.02
C MET A 342 -30.83 25.94 2.68
N LEU A 343 -30.67 24.63 2.52
CA LEU A 343 -31.78 23.71 2.25
C LEU A 343 -32.68 23.57 3.47
N LEU A 344 -32.10 23.45 4.67
CA LEU A 344 -32.85 23.41 5.93
C LEU A 344 -33.64 24.69 6.18
N ASP A 345 -33.04 25.85 5.95
CA ASP A 345 -33.70 27.14 6.10
C ASP A 345 -34.90 27.25 5.13
N ARG A 346 -34.76 26.83 3.86
CA ARG A 346 -35.86 26.77 2.90
C ARG A 346 -36.93 25.79 3.29
N LEU A 347 -36.59 24.64 3.84
CA LEU A 347 -37.56 23.67 4.32
C LEU A 347 -38.34 24.21 5.49
N GLU A 348 -37.72 24.93 6.39
CA GLU A 348 -38.40 25.55 7.53
C GLU A 348 -39.33 26.70 7.10
N GLU A 349 -38.90 27.50 6.12
CA GLU A 349 -39.74 28.55 5.51
C GLU A 349 -40.98 27.94 4.79
N ASN A 350 -40.73 26.90 3.99
CA ASN A 350 -41.84 26.17 3.33
C ASN A 350 -42.79 25.54 4.34
N ARG A 351 -42.27 24.97 5.43
CA ARG A 351 -43.09 24.42 6.49
C ARG A 351 -44.01 25.48 7.11
N LYS A 352 -43.47 26.65 7.45
CA LYS A 352 -44.27 27.77 7.99
C LYS A 352 -45.33 28.22 7.01
N THR A 353 -44.97 28.35 5.73
CA THR A 353 -45.94 28.74 4.68
C THR A 353 -47.08 27.72 4.53
N ILE A 354 -46.76 26.42 4.61
CA ILE A 354 -47.77 25.35 4.57
C ILE A 354 -48.65 25.37 5.82
N GLU A 355 -48.05 25.58 7.01
CA GLU A 355 -48.82 25.68 8.26
C GLU A 355 -49.81 26.87 8.22
N GLU A 356 -49.33 28.05 7.74
CA GLU A 356 -50.17 29.24 7.55
C GLU A 356 -51.29 28.99 6.52
N SER A 357 -50.95 28.35 5.38
CA SER A 357 -51.94 28.01 4.36
C SER A 357 -53.01 27.03 4.89
N ASN A 358 -52.59 26.01 5.64
CA ASN A 358 -53.52 25.07 6.26
C ASN A 358 -54.46 25.75 7.28
N CYS A 359 -53.93 26.71 8.06
CA CYS A 359 -54.72 27.47 9.00
C CYS A 359 -55.80 28.31 8.27
N LEU A 360 -55.41 29.03 7.22
CA LEU A 360 -56.32 29.79 6.37
C LEU A 360 -57.37 28.91 5.68
N GLU A 361 -56.98 27.73 5.22
CA GLU A 361 -57.90 26.79 4.60
C GLU A 361 -58.91 26.27 5.62
N GLN A 362 -58.49 25.97 6.83
CA GLN A 362 -59.38 25.56 7.92
C GLN A 362 -60.37 26.65 8.31
N GLU A 363 -59.95 27.93 8.38
CA GLU A 363 -60.85 29.07 8.60
C GLU A 363 -61.84 29.24 7.46
N ASN A 364 -61.40 29.07 6.21
CA ASN A 364 -62.27 29.09 5.04
C ASN A 364 -63.31 27.95 5.07
N TYR A 365 -62.94 26.74 5.48
CA TYR A 365 -63.91 25.65 5.66
C TYR A 365 -64.89 25.95 6.72
N GLN A 366 -64.48 26.51 7.87
CA GLN A 366 -65.46 26.91 8.93
C GLN A 366 -66.39 28.01 8.46
N THR A 367 -65.84 28.98 7.71
CA THR A 367 -66.65 30.08 7.17
C THR A 367 -67.69 29.58 6.13
N LYS A 368 -67.22 28.71 5.22
CA LYS A 368 -68.13 28.03 4.24
C LYS A 368 -69.24 27.22 4.96
N ALA A 369 -68.88 26.47 5.98
CA ALA A 369 -69.85 25.68 6.77
C ALA A 369 -70.91 26.57 7.42
N LYS A 370 -70.51 27.72 8.02
CA LYS A 370 -71.44 28.72 8.58
C LYS A 370 -72.37 29.30 7.50
N ILE A 371 -71.80 29.64 6.34
CA ILE A 371 -72.63 30.17 5.21
C ILE A 371 -73.63 29.11 4.74
N TYR A 372 -73.25 27.84 4.63
CA TYR A 372 -74.13 26.76 4.27
C TYR A 372 -75.26 26.59 5.31
N MET A 373 -74.91 26.61 6.60
CA MET A 373 -75.97 26.55 7.68
C MET A 373 -76.93 27.72 7.62
N LEU A 374 -76.40 28.94 7.42
CA LEU A 374 -77.24 30.13 7.27
C LEU A 374 -78.21 30.05 6.05
N ARG A 375 -77.68 29.60 4.91
CA ARG A 375 -78.46 29.40 3.69
C ARG A 375 -79.55 28.36 3.90
N GLU A 376 -79.30 27.25 4.53
CA GLU A 376 -80.32 26.21 4.81
C GLU A 376 -81.30 26.67 5.83
N LYS A 377 -80.88 27.44 6.84
CA LYS A 377 -81.79 28.08 7.79
C LYS A 377 -82.75 29.06 7.10
N ASN A 378 -82.22 29.91 6.22
CA ASN A 378 -83.05 30.86 5.46
C ASN A 378 -84.08 30.11 4.54
N ARG A 379 -83.60 29.07 3.87
CA ARG A 379 -84.45 28.23 3.00
C ARG A 379 -85.54 27.54 3.79
N LEU A 380 -85.35 27.12 5.03
CA LEU A 380 -86.31 26.57 5.93
C LEU A 380 -87.30 27.66 6.37
N TYR A 381 -86.86 28.87 6.66
CA TYR A 381 -87.68 30.02 6.97
C TYR A 381 -88.63 30.38 5.80
N ASP A 382 -88.08 30.44 4.58
CA ASP A 382 -88.84 30.72 3.38
C ASP A 382 -89.90 29.66 3.14
N LYS A 383 -89.62 28.38 3.33
CA LYS A 383 -90.60 27.27 3.26
C LYS A 383 -91.66 27.42 4.30
N LEU A 384 -91.37 27.71 5.55
CA LEU A 384 -92.29 27.91 6.62
C LEU A 384 -93.21 29.13 6.37
N GLN A 385 -92.65 30.19 5.78
CA GLN A 385 -93.44 31.40 5.43
C GLN A 385 -94.40 31.12 4.28
N THR A 386 -93.94 30.33 3.28
CA THR A 386 -94.79 29.91 2.16
C THR A 386 -95.92 28.97 2.63
N GLU A 387 -95.63 28.05 3.53
CA GLU A 387 -96.70 27.19 4.12
C GLU A 387 -97.67 27.99 4.98
N ARG A 388 -97.21 28.98 5.74
CA ARG A 388 -98.05 29.90 6.51
C ARG A 388 -98.97 30.75 5.59
N SER A 389 -98.46 31.21 4.47
CA SER A 389 -99.26 31.97 3.50
C SER A 389 -100.28 31.07 2.83
N CYS A 390 -99.91 29.83 2.47
CA CYS A 390 -100.86 28.84 1.95
C CYS A 390 -102.00 28.46 2.95
N ILE A 391 -101.72 28.41 4.24
CA ILE A 391 -102.72 28.16 5.30
C ILE A 391 -103.60 29.37 5.49
N ARG A 392 -103.13 30.59 5.29
CA ARG A 392 -103.89 31.82 5.44
C ARG A 392 -104.78 32.10 4.24
N GLU A 393 -104.56 31.56 3.09
CA GLU A 393 -105.34 31.67 1.86
C GLU A 393 -106.39 30.55 1.67
N ARG A 394 -106.55 29.62 2.64
CA ARG A 394 -107.71 28.72 2.60
C ARG A 394 -108.97 29.46 3.09
N PRO A 395 -109.83 29.88 2.18
CA PRO A 395 -111.10 30.46 2.58
C PRO A 395 -111.97 29.40 3.32
N SER A 396 -112.56 29.80 4.43
CA SER A 396 -113.54 29.07 5.16
C SER A 396 -114.75 28.75 4.23
N ARG A 397 -114.78 27.62 3.58
CA ARG A 397 -115.96 27.03 2.96
C ARG A 397 -116.56 26.00 3.95
N PHE A 398 -117.23 26.54 4.95
CA PHE A 398 -118.27 25.79 5.65
C PHE A 398 -119.34 26.78 6.05
N HIS A 399 -120.27 26.96 5.11
CA HIS A 399 -121.60 27.35 5.48
C HIS A 399 -122.64 26.75 4.49
N GLY A 400 -123.52 25.95 4.99
CA GLY A 400 -124.81 25.74 4.45
C GLY A 400 -125.10 24.41 3.79
N CYS A 401 -125.70 23.53 4.57
CA CYS A 401 -127.00 22.96 4.21
C CYS A 401 -127.58 22.18 5.43
N LEU A 402 -128.66 22.64 5.79
CA LEU A 402 -129.76 21.96 6.46
C LEU A 402 -129.84 20.48 6.14
#